data_2cc2c6aee3f06df1855d0bf9d67fd78a
#
_entry.id   2cc2c6aee3f06df1855d0bf9d67fd78a
#
_cell.length_a   1.000
_cell.length_b   1.000
_cell.length_c   1.000
_cell.angle_alpha   90.00
_cell.angle_beta   90.00
_cell.angle_gamma   90.00
#
_symmetry.space_group_name_H-M   'P 1'
#
loop_
_entity.id
_entity.type
_entity.pdbx_description
1 polymer ?
#
loop_
_entity_poly.entity_id
_entity_poly.type
_entity_poly.pdbx_seq_one_letter_code
_entity_poly.pdbx_strand_id
1 'polypeptide(L)'
;MEAALKAIAAPRRRELLRLVLERELAVGEIASELEISGPAVSQHLVVLKEAGLVDERRNGTRHLYRARPQGLEALREYLEAFWGDRLEALKREAEREERSMRDEHD
;
A
#
# COMPACT_ATOMS: atom_id res chain seq x y z
N MET A 1 -11.45 -3.58 6.50
CA MET A 1 -10.61 -2.45 6.04
C MET A 1 -9.64 -1.93 7.08
N GLU A 2 -10.00 -1.99 8.36
CA GLU A 2 -9.11 -1.60 9.45
C GLU A 2 -7.77 -2.32 9.42
N ALA A 3 -7.78 -3.64 9.23
CA ALA A 3 -6.54 -4.43 9.17
C ALA A 3 -5.64 -3.98 8.02
N ALA A 4 -6.22 -3.70 6.85
CA ALA A 4 -5.45 -3.25 5.69
C ALA A 4 -4.81 -1.87 5.93
N LEU A 5 -5.56 -0.95 6.54
CA LEU A 5 -5.04 0.39 6.87
C LEU A 5 -3.89 0.31 7.88
N LYS A 6 -4.04 -0.53 8.91
CA LYS A 6 -2.98 -0.76 9.89
C LYS A 6 -1.75 -1.39 9.26
N ALA A 7 -1.97 -2.34 8.37
CA ALA A 7 -0.86 -3.01 7.68
C ALA A 7 -0.01 -2.03 6.89
N ILE A 8 -0.62 -1.12 6.13
CA ILE A 8 0.12 -0.16 5.32
C ILE A 8 0.63 1.05 6.11
N ALA A 9 0.26 1.18 7.37
CA ALA A 9 0.76 2.28 8.22
C ALA A 9 2.25 2.14 8.54
N ALA A 10 2.80 0.94 8.51
CA ALA A 10 4.21 0.70 8.79
C ALA A 10 5.05 0.84 7.52
N PRO A 11 6.10 1.70 7.52
CA PRO A 11 6.94 1.92 6.34
C PRO A 11 7.58 0.64 5.79
N ARG A 12 8.09 -0.25 6.65
CA ARG A 12 8.68 -1.51 6.20
C ARG A 12 7.70 -2.42 5.50
N ARG A 13 6.45 -2.44 5.95
CA ARG A 13 5.42 -3.23 5.29
C ARG A 13 5.07 -2.68 3.91
N ARG A 14 5.10 -1.34 3.75
CA ARG A 14 4.92 -0.73 2.42
C ARG A 14 6.06 -1.09 1.47
N GLU A 15 7.30 -1.09 1.96
CA GLU A 15 8.46 -1.50 1.17
C GLU A 15 8.35 -2.96 0.73
N LEU A 16 7.97 -3.84 1.66
CA LEU A 16 7.76 -5.25 1.38
C LEU A 16 6.67 -5.44 0.34
N LEU A 17 5.55 -4.76 0.51
CA LEU A 17 4.43 -4.85 -0.41
C LEU A 17 4.83 -4.43 -1.83
N ARG A 18 5.65 -3.40 -1.99
CA ARG A 18 6.17 -2.99 -3.29
C ARG A 18 6.97 -4.09 -3.98
N LEU A 19 7.80 -4.80 -3.22
CA LEU A 19 8.60 -5.90 -3.77
C LEU A 19 7.70 -7.02 -4.31
N VAL A 20 6.71 -7.43 -3.53
CA VAL A 20 5.82 -8.53 -3.90
C VAL A 20 4.71 -8.13 -4.87
N LEU A 21 4.55 -6.85 -5.16
CA LEU A 21 3.72 -6.36 -6.26
C LEU A 21 4.33 -6.71 -7.61
N GLU A 22 5.64 -6.63 -7.72
CA GLU A 22 6.35 -6.83 -8.98
C GLU A 22 6.67 -8.30 -9.26
N ARG A 23 6.91 -9.07 -8.22
CA ARG A 23 7.32 -10.47 -8.36
C ARG A 23 7.05 -11.27 -7.09
N GLU A 24 6.89 -12.57 -7.28
CA GLU A 24 6.74 -13.53 -6.22
C GLU A 24 8.08 -13.77 -5.54
N LEU A 25 8.15 -13.69 -4.20
CA LEU A 25 9.40 -13.79 -3.45
C LEU A 25 9.26 -14.66 -2.21
N ALA A 26 10.34 -15.35 -1.86
CA ALA A 26 10.47 -16.07 -0.61
C ALA A 26 10.97 -15.14 0.50
N VAL A 27 10.78 -15.56 1.76
CA VAL A 27 11.21 -14.78 2.94
C VAL A 27 12.67 -14.37 2.85
N GLY A 28 13.55 -15.30 2.49
CA GLY A 28 15.00 -15.00 2.40
C GLY A 28 15.33 -13.95 1.35
N GLU A 29 14.61 -13.98 0.22
CA GLU A 29 14.80 -12.99 -0.83
C GLU A 29 14.34 -11.60 -0.39
N ILE A 30 13.19 -11.54 0.30
CA ILE A 30 12.67 -10.28 0.84
C ILE A 30 13.63 -9.72 1.92
N ALA A 31 14.08 -10.59 2.83
CA ALA A 31 15.02 -10.21 3.89
C ALA A 31 16.29 -9.61 3.33
N SER A 32 16.83 -10.21 2.28
CA SER A 32 18.01 -9.72 1.60
C SER A 32 17.79 -8.34 0.98
N GLU A 33 16.69 -8.17 0.28
CA GLU A 33 16.34 -6.89 -0.39
C GLU A 33 16.14 -5.75 0.61
N LEU A 34 15.46 -6.03 1.73
CA LEU A 34 15.15 -5.01 2.73
C LEU A 34 16.23 -4.86 3.80
N GLU A 35 17.22 -5.73 3.81
CA GLU A 35 18.30 -5.74 4.80
C GLU A 35 17.78 -5.85 6.24
N ILE A 36 16.79 -6.72 6.43
CA ILE A 36 16.22 -7.05 7.76
C ILE A 36 16.27 -8.56 7.95
N SER A 37 16.00 -9.01 9.18
CA SER A 37 16.03 -10.44 9.51
C SER A 37 14.86 -11.20 8.90
N GLY A 38 15.05 -12.50 8.66
CA GLY A 38 13.98 -13.39 8.22
C GLY A 38 12.79 -13.39 9.17
N PRO A 39 12.98 -13.52 10.49
CA PRO A 39 11.87 -13.43 11.45
C PRO A 39 11.08 -12.11 11.36
N ALA A 40 11.76 -10.98 11.13
CA ALA A 40 11.08 -9.69 10.96
C ALA A 40 10.21 -9.70 9.70
N VAL A 41 10.74 -10.22 8.59
CA VAL A 41 9.96 -10.38 7.35
C VAL A 41 8.74 -11.26 7.59
N SER A 42 8.92 -12.38 8.27
CA SER A 42 7.81 -13.30 8.56
C SER A 42 6.69 -12.63 9.35
N GLN A 43 7.05 -11.80 10.33
CA GLN A 43 6.05 -11.06 11.13
C GLN A 43 5.29 -10.05 10.26
N HIS A 44 5.99 -9.33 9.40
CA HIS A 44 5.34 -8.40 8.46
C HIS A 44 4.41 -9.13 7.49
N LEU A 45 4.83 -10.29 7.00
CA LEU A 45 4.01 -11.09 6.09
C LEU A 45 2.74 -11.61 6.75
N VAL A 46 2.81 -12.01 8.02
CA VAL A 46 1.61 -12.43 8.77
C VAL A 46 0.59 -11.29 8.81
N VAL A 47 1.04 -10.08 9.14
CA VAL A 47 0.15 -8.91 9.20
C VAL A 47 -0.47 -8.61 7.83
N LEU A 48 0.35 -8.61 6.78
CA LEU A 48 -0.12 -8.34 5.42
C LEU A 48 -1.07 -9.42 4.90
N LYS A 49 -0.79 -10.69 5.20
CA LYS A 49 -1.62 -11.81 4.80
C LYS A 49 -2.98 -11.77 5.50
N GLU A 50 -2.99 -11.55 6.81
CA GLU A 50 -4.22 -11.42 7.59
C GLU A 50 -5.07 -10.23 7.14
N ALA A 51 -4.42 -9.18 6.67
CA ALA A 51 -5.09 -8.01 6.12
C ALA A 51 -5.62 -8.22 4.69
N GLY A 52 -5.31 -9.36 4.08
CA GLY A 52 -5.77 -9.67 2.72
C GLY A 52 -4.98 -8.98 1.61
N LEU A 53 -3.79 -8.47 1.90
CA LEU A 53 -2.96 -7.74 0.94
C LEU A 53 -1.90 -8.60 0.27
N VAL A 54 -1.60 -9.77 0.84
CA VAL A 54 -0.56 -10.68 0.34
C VAL A 54 -1.11 -12.11 0.34
N ASP A 55 -0.79 -12.86 -0.69
CA ASP A 55 -1.06 -14.29 -0.79
C ASP A 55 0.23 -15.08 -0.65
N GLU A 56 0.10 -16.29 -0.11
CA GLU A 56 1.17 -17.25 0.02
C GLU A 56 0.91 -18.43 -0.91
N ARG A 57 1.95 -18.89 -1.59
CA ARG A 57 1.90 -20.06 -2.44
C ARG A 57 3.07 -20.99 -2.14
N ARG A 58 2.81 -22.28 -2.08
CA ARG A 58 3.87 -23.28 -1.94
C ARG A 58 4.39 -23.72 -3.31
N ASN A 59 5.71 -23.82 -3.41
CA ASN A 59 6.38 -24.38 -4.57
C ASN A 59 7.45 -25.34 -4.04
N GLY A 60 7.11 -26.63 -3.93
CA GLY A 60 7.96 -27.60 -3.25
C GLY A 60 8.06 -27.30 -1.76
N THR A 61 9.30 -27.10 -1.27
CA THR A 61 9.56 -26.71 0.10
C THR A 61 9.57 -25.20 0.32
N ARG A 62 9.48 -24.43 -0.76
CA ARG A 62 9.53 -22.98 -0.69
C ARG A 62 8.13 -22.38 -0.50
N HIS A 63 8.05 -21.37 0.34
CA HIS A 63 6.87 -20.53 0.51
C HIS A 63 7.12 -19.22 -0.23
N LEU A 64 6.28 -18.92 -1.19
CA LEU A 64 6.40 -17.72 -2.02
C LEU A 64 5.25 -16.77 -1.71
N TYR A 65 5.54 -15.49 -1.71
CA TYR A 65 4.59 -14.43 -1.37
C TYR A 65 4.46 -13.44 -2.50
N ARG A 66 3.26 -13.00 -2.75
CA ARG A 66 2.96 -11.98 -3.76
C ARG A 66 1.81 -11.11 -3.28
N ALA A 67 1.72 -9.90 -3.80
CA ALA A 67 0.60 -9.03 -3.50
C ALA A 67 -0.71 -9.63 -4.01
N ARG A 68 -1.77 -9.44 -3.25
CA ARG A 68 -3.11 -9.91 -3.61
C ARG A 68 -3.86 -8.77 -4.29
N PRO A 69 -4.11 -8.84 -5.62
CA PRO A 69 -4.75 -7.75 -6.35
C PRO A 69 -6.11 -7.34 -5.80
N GLN A 70 -6.93 -8.32 -5.38
CA GLN A 70 -8.26 -8.05 -4.85
C GLN A 70 -8.22 -7.22 -3.56
N GLY A 71 -7.26 -7.51 -2.68
CA GLY A 71 -7.09 -6.76 -1.43
C GLY A 71 -6.61 -5.33 -1.69
N LEU A 72 -5.68 -5.17 -2.61
CA LEU A 72 -5.18 -3.86 -2.99
C LEU A 72 -6.26 -3.02 -3.67
N GLU A 73 -7.07 -3.63 -4.53
CA GLU A 73 -8.16 -2.94 -5.20
C GLU A 73 -9.22 -2.46 -4.19
N ALA A 74 -9.56 -3.29 -3.21
CA ALA A 74 -10.49 -2.91 -2.15
C ALA A 74 -9.95 -1.74 -1.33
N LEU A 75 -8.65 -1.75 -1.04
CA LEU A 75 -7.99 -0.65 -0.33
C LEU A 75 -8.01 0.63 -1.15
N ARG A 76 -7.71 0.53 -2.44
CA ARG A 76 -7.75 1.68 -3.35
C ARG A 76 -9.14 2.30 -3.40
N GLU A 77 -10.17 1.49 -3.58
CA GLU A 77 -11.56 1.95 -3.61
C GLU A 77 -11.98 2.65 -2.32
N TYR A 78 -11.57 2.08 -1.18
CA TYR A 78 -11.85 2.68 0.12
C TYR A 78 -11.19 4.06 0.24
N LEU A 79 -9.92 4.17 -0.12
CA LEU A 79 -9.18 5.42 -0.04
C LEU A 79 -9.75 6.48 -1.01
N GLU A 80 -10.12 6.09 -2.21
CA GLU A 80 -10.74 7.00 -3.17
C GLU A 80 -12.09 7.51 -2.66
N ALA A 81 -12.91 6.64 -2.11
CA ALA A 81 -14.21 7.04 -1.55
C ALA A 81 -14.04 7.99 -0.36
N PHE A 82 -13.01 7.76 0.44
CA PHE A 82 -12.74 8.59 1.61
C PHE A 82 -12.15 9.96 1.25
N TRP A 83 -11.20 9.99 0.30
CA TRP A 83 -10.43 11.19 -0.02
C TRP A 83 -10.88 11.92 -1.29
N GLY A 84 -11.55 11.21 -2.21
CA GLY A 84 -11.90 11.75 -3.53
C GLY A 84 -12.63 13.07 -3.48
N ASP A 85 -13.72 13.14 -2.73
CA ASP A 85 -14.54 14.35 -2.60
C ASP A 85 -13.78 15.51 -1.95
N ARG A 86 -12.94 15.19 -0.98
CA ARG A 86 -12.13 16.19 -0.28
C ARG A 86 -11.05 16.77 -1.18
N LEU A 87 -10.40 15.91 -1.97
CA LEU A 87 -9.39 16.36 -2.93
C LEU A 87 -10.01 17.24 -4.01
N GLU A 88 -11.18 16.87 -4.51
CA GLU A 88 -11.92 17.71 -5.47
C GLU A 88 -12.33 19.05 -4.87
N ALA A 89 -12.77 19.06 -3.61
CA ALA A 89 -13.13 20.30 -2.92
C ALA A 89 -11.92 21.21 -2.74
N LEU A 90 -10.77 20.65 -2.37
CA LEU A 90 -9.52 21.41 -2.22
C LEU A 90 -9.06 21.97 -3.56
N LYS A 91 -9.18 21.20 -4.62
CA LYS A 91 -8.82 21.63 -5.97
C LYS A 91 -9.68 22.82 -6.41
N ARG A 92 -10.98 22.74 -6.18
CA ARG A 92 -11.90 23.82 -6.50
C ARG A 92 -11.61 25.09 -5.70
N GLU A 93 -11.25 24.93 -4.42
CA GLU A 93 -10.87 26.04 -3.55
C GLU A 93 -9.62 26.73 -4.05
N ALA A 94 -8.59 25.95 -4.42
CA ALA A 94 -7.36 26.48 -4.96
C ALA A 94 -7.60 27.24 -6.26
N GLU A 95 -8.44 26.70 -7.15
CA GLU A 95 -8.79 27.35 -8.41
C GLU A 95 -9.54 28.68 -8.19
N ARG A 96 -10.41 28.73 -7.18
CA ARG A 96 -11.12 29.96 -6.83
C ARG A 96 -10.18 31.04 -6.31
N GLU A 97 -9.25 30.67 -5.43
CA GLU A 97 -8.24 31.58 -4.94
C GLU A 97 -7.37 32.13 -6.06
N GLU A 98 -6.95 31.27 -6.96
CA GLU A 98 -6.15 31.67 -8.11
C GLU A 98 -6.88 32.67 -9.01
N ARG A 99 -8.16 32.43 -9.26
CA ARG A 99 -8.98 33.38 -10.04
C ARG A 99 -9.18 34.71 -9.32
N SER A 100 -9.40 34.67 -8.02
CA SER A 100 -9.54 35.87 -7.21
C SER A 100 -8.28 36.72 -7.25
N MET A 101 -7.12 36.10 -7.17
CA MET A 101 -5.82 36.79 -7.28
C MET A 101 -5.61 37.43 -8.66
N ARG A 102 -6.04 36.78 -9.72
CA ARG A 102 -5.97 37.34 -11.08
C ARG A 102 -6.86 38.57 -11.21
N ASP A 103 -8.08 38.52 -10.66
CA ASP A 103 -9.02 39.62 -10.72
C ASP A 103 -8.52 40.84 -9.93
N GLU A 104 -7.77 40.63 -8.85
CA GLU A 104 -7.18 41.70 -8.06
C GLU A 104 -6.05 42.43 -8.81
N HIS A 105 -5.41 41.78 -9.77
CA HIS A 105 -4.31 42.38 -10.55
C HIS A 105 -4.78 43.08 -11.80
N ASP A 106 -6.02 42.93 -12.16
CA ASP A 106 -6.63 43.63 -13.27
C ASP A 106 -7.24 44.96 -12.80
#